data_e92befe384fc8a620d9a7c880d59a43e
#
_entry.id   e92befe384fc8a620d9a7c880d59a43e
#
_cell.length_a   1.000
_cell.length_b   1.000
_cell.length_c   1.000
_cell.angle_alpha   90.00
_cell.angle_beta   90.00
_cell.angle_gamma   90.00
#
_symmetry.space_group_name_H-M   'P 1'
#
loop_
_entity.id
_entity.type
_entity.pdbx_description
1 polymer ?
#
loop_
_entity_poly.entity_id
_entity_poly.type
_entity_poly.pdbx_seq_one_letter_code
_entity_poly.pdbx_strand_id
1 'polypeptide(L)'
;HSKYKLNMEPNLKEGVGGFRDANLVFWIGKILFNVDNIKNLPSSIIDEKEYKAFRIALEFLFRVRSALHLVSKKKEDQLRLDLIPSVAMLLKYENSQNGHMRFAKKVTGSLKTIRLYSTIWIDALTKDYHTEDTTGKNYIYPRKDTKNFNDILIQLRVHADESFYAHPTYLQQLISIKKPERLNKTLYRTIRTLLYKPHCYSIFRALSYAKLLRYTIPPIKQVVDLPQFDGYHQYAVDIHSLNCLYHLEHIEDNFILTLWEGLSNDEKAMLKLVVFLHDV
;
A
#
# COMPACT_ATOMS: atom_id res chain seq x y z
N HIS A 1 13.20 7.53 5.03
CA HIS A 1 11.79 7.20 4.78
C HIS A 1 10.88 7.21 6.01
N SER A 2 11.42 7.04 7.25
CA SER A 2 10.59 7.09 8.48
C SER A 2 9.98 8.46 8.77
N LYS A 3 10.56 9.55 8.23
CA LYS A 3 10.13 10.93 8.50
C LYS A 3 8.86 11.33 7.72
N TYR A 4 8.58 10.72 6.57
CA TYR A 4 7.45 11.06 5.71
C TYR A 4 6.56 9.85 5.48
N LYS A 5 5.57 9.65 6.36
CA LYS A 5 4.56 8.62 6.19
C LYS A 5 3.59 9.00 5.06
N LEU A 6 2.93 8.01 4.45
CA LEU A 6 1.84 8.26 3.51
C LEU A 6 0.62 8.77 4.30
N ASN A 7 0.45 10.05 4.34
CA ASN A 7 -0.63 10.74 5.04
C ASN A 7 -1.50 11.56 4.07
N MET A 8 -2.47 12.28 4.61
CA MET A 8 -3.41 13.12 3.85
C MET A 8 -2.75 14.28 3.13
N GLU A 9 -1.61 14.75 3.62
CA GLU A 9 -0.81 15.82 3.03
C GLU A 9 0.55 15.25 2.57
N PRO A 10 0.60 14.49 1.47
CA PRO A 10 1.81 13.82 1.06
C PRO A 10 2.87 14.81 0.55
N ASN A 11 4.14 14.55 0.89
CA ASN A 11 5.25 15.18 0.20
C ASN A 11 5.54 14.43 -1.09
N LEU A 12 5.29 15.07 -2.24
CA LEU A 12 5.39 14.45 -3.57
C LEU A 12 6.83 14.08 -3.94
N LYS A 13 7.83 14.75 -3.35
CA LYS A 13 9.24 14.53 -3.66
C LYS A 13 9.89 13.55 -2.69
N GLU A 14 9.82 13.83 -1.39
CA GLU A 14 10.54 13.12 -0.34
C GLU A 14 9.68 12.03 0.33
N GLY A 15 8.37 12.08 0.14
CA GLY A 15 7.43 11.14 0.74
C GLY A 15 7.50 9.76 0.13
N VAL A 16 6.88 8.82 0.80
CA VAL A 16 6.76 7.42 0.36
C VAL A 16 6.05 7.34 -0.98
N GLY A 17 6.69 6.72 -1.98
CA GLY A 17 6.19 6.66 -3.35
C GLY A 17 6.35 7.97 -4.14
N GLY A 18 7.10 8.93 -3.60
CA GLY A 18 7.41 10.19 -4.27
C GLY A 18 8.52 10.07 -5.32
N PHE A 19 8.93 11.22 -5.85
CA PHE A 19 9.92 11.27 -6.93
C PHE A 19 11.27 10.69 -6.55
N ARG A 20 11.66 10.71 -5.27
CA ARG A 20 12.91 10.07 -4.83
C ARG A 20 12.90 8.56 -4.97
N ASP A 21 11.76 7.92 -4.67
CA ASP A 21 11.62 6.47 -4.84
C ASP A 21 11.72 6.11 -6.35
N ALA A 22 11.08 6.89 -7.22
CA ALA A 22 11.16 6.69 -8.67
C ALA A 22 12.57 6.93 -9.22
N ASN A 23 13.23 8.02 -8.79
CA ASN A 23 14.58 8.36 -9.23
C ASN A 23 15.61 7.32 -8.75
N LEU A 24 15.43 6.72 -7.59
CA LEU A 24 16.33 5.70 -7.09
C LEU A 24 16.38 4.48 -8.02
N VAL A 25 15.23 4.05 -8.56
CA VAL A 25 15.18 2.98 -9.58
C VAL A 25 16.01 3.37 -10.81
N PHE A 26 15.86 4.61 -11.30
CA PHE A 26 16.62 5.11 -12.45
C PHE A 26 18.12 5.15 -12.15
N TRP A 27 18.55 5.69 -11.02
CA TRP A 27 19.96 5.80 -10.67
C TRP A 27 20.63 4.43 -10.53
N ILE A 28 19.98 3.49 -9.84
CA ILE A 28 20.50 2.12 -9.73
C ILE A 28 20.57 1.46 -11.10
N GLY A 29 19.53 1.59 -11.93
CA GLY A 29 19.53 1.09 -13.29
C GLY A 29 20.62 1.70 -14.16
N LYS A 30 20.87 3.01 -14.02
CA LYS A 30 21.95 3.70 -14.73
C LYS A 30 23.33 3.17 -14.30
N ILE A 31 23.56 2.98 -13.02
CA ILE A 31 24.83 2.50 -12.48
C ILE A 31 25.10 1.05 -12.88
N LEU A 32 24.11 0.16 -12.72
CA LEU A 32 24.30 -1.27 -12.91
C LEU A 32 24.17 -1.73 -14.37
N PHE A 33 23.32 -1.07 -15.17
CA PHE A 33 22.96 -1.49 -16.53
C PHE A 33 23.25 -0.42 -17.59
N ASN A 34 23.78 0.73 -17.18
CA ASN A 34 24.06 1.88 -18.07
C ASN A 34 22.86 2.32 -18.93
N VAL A 35 21.63 2.20 -18.42
CA VAL A 35 20.41 2.59 -19.15
C VAL A 35 20.14 4.09 -19.01
N ASP A 36 19.59 4.70 -20.04
CA ASP A 36 19.14 6.10 -20.03
C ASP A 36 17.64 6.24 -19.72
N ASN A 37 16.92 5.12 -19.65
CA ASN A 37 15.50 5.08 -19.30
C ASN A 37 15.19 3.77 -18.59
N ILE A 38 14.33 3.83 -17.57
CA ILE A 38 13.84 2.66 -16.84
C ILE A 38 13.24 1.61 -17.79
N LYS A 39 12.60 2.03 -18.88
CA LYS A 39 12.04 1.13 -19.90
C LYS A 39 13.09 0.18 -20.50
N ASN A 40 14.36 0.58 -20.52
CA ASN A 40 15.44 -0.19 -21.13
C ASN A 40 16.07 -1.20 -20.16
N LEU A 41 15.56 -1.30 -18.94
CA LEU A 41 15.95 -2.34 -17.99
C LEU A 41 15.51 -3.74 -18.48
N PRO A 42 16.22 -4.81 -18.09
CA PRO A 42 15.89 -6.16 -18.51
C PRO A 42 14.43 -6.53 -18.21
N SER A 43 13.78 -7.22 -19.14
CA SER A 43 12.39 -7.70 -18.98
C SER A 43 12.20 -8.71 -17.85
N SER A 44 13.30 -9.33 -17.38
CA SER A 44 13.32 -10.15 -16.16
C SER A 44 13.14 -9.35 -14.88
N ILE A 45 13.35 -8.02 -14.92
CA ILE A 45 13.22 -7.11 -13.78
C ILE A 45 11.93 -6.32 -13.89
N ILE A 46 11.58 -5.81 -15.07
CA ILE A 46 10.44 -4.93 -15.30
C ILE A 46 9.52 -5.51 -16.37
N ASP A 47 8.30 -5.87 -15.98
CA ASP A 47 7.21 -6.22 -16.90
C ASP A 47 6.63 -4.96 -17.56
N GLU A 48 6.19 -5.08 -18.83
CA GLU A 48 5.66 -3.95 -19.61
C GLU A 48 4.38 -3.35 -18.98
N LYS A 49 3.51 -4.17 -18.39
CA LYS A 49 2.28 -3.69 -17.75
C LYS A 49 2.59 -2.93 -16.46
N GLU A 50 3.57 -3.42 -15.70
CA GLU A 50 4.06 -2.78 -14.49
C GLU A 50 4.70 -1.43 -14.82
N TYR A 51 5.58 -1.39 -15.82
CA TYR A 51 6.19 -0.16 -16.31
C TYR A 51 5.12 0.85 -16.77
N LYS A 52 4.12 0.41 -17.53
CA LYS A 52 3.00 1.28 -17.95
C LYS A 52 2.26 1.88 -16.76
N ALA A 53 1.93 1.07 -15.77
CA ALA A 53 1.25 1.53 -14.55
C ALA A 53 2.11 2.53 -13.76
N PHE A 54 3.40 2.23 -13.59
CA PHE A 54 4.36 3.11 -12.94
C PHE A 54 4.51 4.45 -13.68
N ARG A 55 4.68 4.42 -15.00
CA ARG A 55 4.82 5.62 -15.82
C ARG A 55 3.59 6.52 -15.74
N ILE A 56 2.38 5.95 -15.85
CA ILE A 56 1.12 6.71 -15.73
C ILE A 56 1.03 7.40 -14.35
N ALA A 57 1.40 6.69 -13.28
CA ALA A 57 1.43 7.25 -11.94
C ALA A 57 2.45 8.39 -11.82
N LEU A 58 3.66 8.19 -12.34
CA LEU A 58 4.73 9.17 -12.30
C LEU A 58 4.39 10.44 -13.11
N GLU A 59 3.89 10.29 -14.33
CA GLU A 59 3.44 11.40 -15.19
C GLU A 59 2.32 12.20 -14.50
N PHE A 60 1.37 11.52 -13.86
CA PHE A 60 0.34 12.19 -13.11
C PHE A 60 0.90 13.01 -11.95
N LEU A 61 1.81 12.45 -11.15
CA LEU A 61 2.45 13.19 -10.03
C LEU A 61 3.31 14.37 -10.52
N PHE A 62 3.96 14.29 -11.69
CA PHE A 62 4.64 15.44 -12.30
C PHE A 62 3.64 16.57 -12.60
N ARG A 63 2.49 16.25 -13.16
CA ARG A 63 1.44 17.25 -13.41
C ARG A 63 0.91 17.85 -12.10
N VAL A 64 0.70 17.03 -11.06
CA VAL A 64 0.27 17.51 -9.75
C VAL A 64 1.31 18.46 -9.15
N ARG A 65 2.60 18.09 -9.18
CA ARG A 65 3.69 18.92 -8.67
C ARG A 65 3.82 20.24 -9.42
N SER A 66 3.71 20.21 -10.75
CA SER A 66 3.72 21.44 -11.57
C SER A 66 2.55 22.36 -11.23
N ALA A 67 1.35 21.80 -11.08
CA ALA A 67 0.16 22.56 -10.66
C ALA A 67 0.32 23.13 -9.25
N LEU A 68 0.90 22.34 -8.33
CA LEU A 68 1.18 22.78 -6.96
C LEU A 68 2.16 23.98 -6.93
N HIS A 69 3.22 23.95 -7.75
CA HIS A 69 4.16 25.07 -7.87
C HIS A 69 3.50 26.34 -8.42
N LEU A 70 2.60 26.19 -9.41
CA LEU A 70 1.87 27.32 -9.99
C LEU A 70 0.90 27.94 -8.97
N VAL A 71 0.17 27.11 -8.23
CA VAL A 71 -0.79 27.56 -7.21
C VAL A 71 -0.07 28.21 -6.03
N SER A 72 1.00 27.60 -5.53
CA SER A 72 1.76 28.11 -4.38
C SER A 72 2.73 29.25 -4.72
N LYS A 73 2.97 29.52 -6.03
CA LYS A 73 3.94 30.52 -6.55
C LYS A 73 5.36 30.31 -6.02
N LYS A 74 5.69 29.11 -5.58
CA LYS A 74 7.01 28.70 -5.06
C LYS A 74 7.26 27.23 -5.28
N LYS A 75 8.49 26.76 -5.04
CA LYS A 75 8.84 25.33 -5.03
C LYS A 75 8.23 24.68 -3.78
N GLU A 76 7.03 24.14 -3.91
CA GLU A 76 6.31 23.45 -2.86
C GLU A 76 6.17 21.96 -3.23
N ASP A 77 6.58 21.08 -2.34
CA ASP A 77 6.49 19.63 -2.55
C ASP A 77 5.46 18.97 -1.62
N GLN A 78 4.95 19.70 -0.62
CA GLN A 78 3.91 19.25 0.31
C GLN A 78 2.53 19.60 -0.26
N LEU A 79 1.74 18.60 -0.63
CA LEU A 79 0.35 18.80 -1.05
C LEU A 79 -0.54 18.94 0.18
N ARG A 80 -0.66 20.17 0.67
CA ARG A 80 -1.48 20.49 1.85
C ARG A 80 -2.97 20.48 1.49
N LEU A 81 -3.82 20.22 2.49
CA LEU A 81 -5.28 20.15 2.32
C LEU A 81 -5.86 21.46 1.78
N ASP A 82 -5.37 22.61 2.22
CA ASP A 82 -5.80 23.94 1.76
C ASP A 82 -5.49 24.20 0.28
N LEU A 83 -4.50 23.53 -0.30
CA LEU A 83 -4.10 23.67 -1.70
C LEU A 83 -4.82 22.69 -2.65
N ILE A 84 -5.42 21.63 -2.11
CA ILE A 84 -6.08 20.60 -2.90
C ILE A 84 -7.13 21.16 -3.86
N PRO A 85 -8.08 22.04 -3.44
CA PRO A 85 -9.10 22.57 -4.34
C PRO A 85 -8.50 23.28 -5.56
N SER A 86 -7.54 24.19 -5.32
CA SER A 86 -6.92 24.97 -6.39
C SER A 86 -6.07 24.12 -7.34
N VAL A 87 -5.32 23.15 -6.81
CA VAL A 87 -4.50 22.21 -7.61
C VAL A 87 -5.41 21.29 -8.43
N ALA A 88 -6.47 20.76 -7.83
CA ALA A 88 -7.46 19.90 -8.51
C ALA A 88 -8.14 20.64 -9.67
N MET A 89 -8.58 21.87 -9.43
CA MET A 89 -9.23 22.70 -10.45
C MET A 89 -8.26 23.00 -11.62
N LEU A 90 -7.00 23.32 -11.34
CA LEU A 90 -5.99 23.55 -12.40
C LEU A 90 -5.76 22.30 -13.25
N LEU A 91 -5.94 21.11 -12.67
CA LEU A 91 -5.87 19.81 -13.35
C LEU A 91 -7.20 19.37 -13.94
N LYS A 92 -8.19 20.26 -14.03
CA LYS A 92 -9.52 20.05 -14.62
C LYS A 92 -10.40 19.03 -13.87
N TYR A 93 -10.19 18.89 -12.56
CA TYR A 93 -11.17 18.22 -11.71
C TYR A 93 -12.30 19.19 -11.37
N GLU A 94 -13.49 18.63 -11.16
CA GLU A 94 -14.66 19.40 -10.75
C GLU A 94 -14.40 20.12 -9.43
N ASN A 95 -14.82 21.40 -9.34
CA ASN A 95 -14.71 22.18 -8.10
C ASN A 95 -15.84 21.81 -7.13
N SER A 96 -15.81 20.59 -6.66
CA SER A 96 -16.75 20.01 -5.69
C SER A 96 -15.99 19.11 -4.72
N GLN A 97 -16.60 18.82 -3.58
CA GLN A 97 -16.02 17.88 -2.62
C GLN A 97 -15.68 16.53 -3.29
N ASN A 98 -16.58 16.00 -4.12
CA ASN A 98 -16.37 14.76 -4.87
C ASN A 98 -15.19 14.88 -5.87
N GLY A 99 -15.04 16.01 -6.54
CA GLY A 99 -13.92 16.29 -7.44
C GLY A 99 -12.59 16.30 -6.70
N HIS A 100 -12.54 16.99 -5.55
CA HIS A 100 -11.36 17.04 -4.69
C HIS A 100 -11.01 15.66 -4.13
N MET A 101 -11.99 14.89 -3.69
CA MET A 101 -11.79 13.50 -3.21
C MET A 101 -11.25 12.59 -4.32
N ARG A 102 -11.81 12.65 -5.54
CA ARG A 102 -11.32 11.88 -6.71
C ARG A 102 -9.87 12.25 -7.05
N PHE A 103 -9.53 13.53 -7.00
CA PHE A 103 -8.17 14.01 -7.21
C PHE A 103 -7.21 13.44 -6.15
N ALA A 104 -7.49 13.64 -4.87
CA ALA A 104 -6.63 13.19 -3.77
C ALA A 104 -6.53 11.65 -3.73
N LYS A 105 -7.62 10.93 -3.97
CA LYS A 105 -7.61 9.46 -4.14
C LYS A 105 -6.65 9.03 -5.26
N LYS A 106 -6.62 9.74 -6.39
CA LYS A 106 -5.70 9.45 -7.48
C LYS A 106 -4.25 9.76 -7.13
N VAL A 107 -3.98 10.83 -6.37
CA VAL A 107 -2.63 11.14 -5.86
C VAL A 107 -2.13 10.01 -4.97
N THR A 108 -2.90 9.63 -3.95
CA THR A 108 -2.56 8.55 -3.02
C THR A 108 -2.34 7.22 -3.75
N GLY A 109 -3.24 6.86 -4.67
CA GLY A 109 -3.11 5.65 -5.47
C GLY A 109 -1.87 5.65 -6.39
N SER A 110 -1.45 6.83 -6.89
CA SER A 110 -0.23 6.98 -7.70
C SER A 110 1.02 6.82 -6.83
N LEU A 111 1.07 7.44 -5.65
CA LEU A 111 2.16 7.25 -4.68
C LEU A 111 2.32 5.78 -4.27
N LYS A 112 1.22 5.11 -3.95
CA LYS A 112 1.23 3.66 -3.63
C LYS A 112 1.72 2.81 -4.83
N THR A 113 1.39 3.21 -6.06
CA THR A 113 1.87 2.51 -7.27
C THR A 113 3.38 2.64 -7.45
N ILE A 114 3.90 3.87 -7.33
CA ILE A 114 5.35 4.10 -7.40
C ILE A 114 6.07 3.37 -6.28
N ARG A 115 5.57 3.45 -5.05
CA ARG A 115 6.14 2.73 -3.90
C ARG A 115 6.26 1.24 -4.17
N LEU A 116 5.17 0.60 -4.62
CA LEU A 116 5.13 -0.84 -4.86
C LEU A 116 6.18 -1.26 -5.87
N TYR A 117 6.17 -0.66 -7.06
CA TYR A 117 7.09 -1.05 -8.13
C TYR A 117 8.54 -0.66 -7.84
N SER A 118 8.79 0.52 -7.26
CA SER A 118 10.13 0.88 -6.83
C SER A 118 10.71 -0.12 -5.83
N THR A 119 9.91 -0.57 -4.86
CA THR A 119 10.35 -1.56 -3.87
C THR A 119 10.72 -2.89 -4.54
N ILE A 120 9.88 -3.40 -5.45
CA ILE A 120 10.10 -4.66 -6.16
C ILE A 120 11.32 -4.55 -7.08
N TRP A 121 11.41 -3.49 -7.88
CA TRP A 121 12.47 -3.35 -8.88
C TRP A 121 13.83 -3.04 -8.26
N ILE A 122 13.89 -2.25 -7.18
CA ILE A 122 15.14 -2.00 -6.46
C ILE A 122 15.69 -3.30 -5.90
N ASP A 123 14.86 -4.12 -5.26
CA ASP A 123 15.25 -5.43 -4.76
C ASP A 123 15.79 -6.33 -5.88
N ALA A 124 15.07 -6.42 -7.00
CA ALA A 124 15.51 -7.21 -8.15
C ALA A 124 16.80 -6.69 -8.80
N LEU A 125 17.01 -5.36 -8.84
CA LEU A 125 18.23 -4.75 -9.37
C LEU A 125 19.44 -4.97 -8.47
N THR A 126 19.23 -5.07 -7.16
CA THR A 126 20.31 -5.13 -6.17
C THR A 126 20.51 -6.50 -5.55
N LYS A 127 19.76 -7.52 -6.00
CA LYS A 127 19.78 -8.88 -5.41
C LYS A 127 21.18 -9.50 -5.28
N ASP A 128 22.06 -9.25 -6.26
CA ASP A 128 23.41 -9.81 -6.30
C ASP A 128 24.39 -9.02 -5.38
N TYR A 129 23.94 -7.91 -4.80
CA TYR A 129 24.69 -7.03 -3.90
C TYR A 129 24.20 -7.09 -2.45
N HIS A 130 23.14 -7.83 -2.18
CA HIS A 130 22.68 -8.05 -0.81
C HIS A 130 23.59 -9.04 -0.10
N THR A 131 24.36 -8.54 0.86
CA THR A 131 24.81 -9.31 1.99
C THR A 131 23.62 -9.56 2.92
N GLU A 132 23.70 -10.53 3.83
CA GLU A 132 22.63 -10.99 4.73
C GLU A 132 21.62 -9.93 5.19
N ASP A 133 20.35 -10.30 5.33
CA ASP A 133 19.30 -9.41 5.80
C ASP A 133 19.58 -8.89 7.22
N THR A 134 20.17 -7.72 7.31
CA THR A 134 20.50 -7.05 8.58
C THR A 134 19.32 -6.30 9.20
N THR A 135 18.12 -6.36 8.57
CA THR A 135 16.96 -5.58 9.05
C THR A 135 16.30 -6.17 10.30
N GLY A 136 16.58 -7.41 10.66
CA GLY A 136 15.96 -8.13 11.77
C GLY A 136 14.45 -8.35 11.59
N LYS A 137 13.90 -8.18 10.37
CA LYS A 137 12.49 -8.38 10.07
C LYS A 137 12.22 -9.82 9.71
N ASN A 138 11.13 -10.37 10.23
CA ASN A 138 10.60 -11.66 9.79
C ASN A 138 9.97 -11.51 8.40
N TYR A 139 10.70 -11.85 7.32
CA TYR A 139 10.19 -11.79 5.95
C TYR A 139 9.61 -13.11 5.50
N ILE A 140 8.47 -13.04 4.81
CA ILE A 140 7.94 -14.17 4.05
C ILE A 140 8.30 -14.06 2.56
N TYR A 141 8.60 -15.21 1.96
CA TYR A 141 9.08 -15.36 0.59
C TYR A 141 8.09 -16.12 -0.29
N PRO A 142 8.18 -15.99 -1.64
CA PRO A 142 7.30 -16.69 -2.57
C PRO A 142 7.46 -18.20 -2.46
N ARG A 143 6.34 -18.92 -2.65
CA ARG A 143 6.32 -20.38 -2.74
C ARG A 143 6.06 -20.81 -4.19
N LYS A 144 6.78 -21.86 -4.62
CA LYS A 144 6.65 -22.39 -5.99
C LYS A 144 5.31 -23.11 -6.25
N ASP A 145 4.69 -23.63 -5.20
CA ASP A 145 3.42 -24.37 -5.25
C ASP A 145 2.17 -23.48 -5.27
N THR A 146 2.32 -22.15 -5.20
CA THR A 146 1.23 -21.19 -5.24
C THR A 146 0.62 -21.10 -6.64
N LYS A 147 -0.62 -21.53 -6.82
CA LYS A 147 -1.30 -21.58 -8.12
C LYS A 147 -2.41 -20.54 -8.28
N ASN A 148 -3.04 -20.17 -7.19
CA ASN A 148 -4.24 -19.32 -7.21
C ASN A 148 -4.31 -18.40 -5.98
N PHE A 149 -5.30 -17.50 -5.99
CA PHE A 149 -5.50 -16.52 -4.94
C PHE A 149 -5.78 -17.15 -3.56
N ASN A 150 -6.45 -18.30 -3.52
CA ASN A 150 -6.71 -19.00 -2.24
C ASN A 150 -5.42 -19.53 -1.61
N ASP A 151 -4.47 -20.02 -2.44
CA ASP A 151 -3.17 -20.49 -1.95
C ASP A 151 -2.38 -19.34 -1.30
N ILE A 152 -2.46 -18.11 -1.87
CA ILE A 152 -1.91 -16.91 -1.25
C ILE A 152 -2.50 -16.66 0.13
N LEU A 153 -3.84 -16.72 0.26
CA LEU A 153 -4.49 -16.48 1.56
C LEU A 153 -4.11 -17.54 2.59
N ILE A 154 -4.00 -18.81 2.18
CA ILE A 154 -3.55 -19.90 3.03
C ILE A 154 -2.10 -19.67 3.48
N GLN A 155 -1.23 -19.30 2.56
CA GLN A 155 0.18 -19.01 2.87
C GLN A 155 0.30 -17.86 3.89
N LEU A 156 -0.36 -16.74 3.65
CA LEU A 156 -0.39 -15.61 4.58
C LEU A 156 -0.90 -16.02 5.96
N ARG A 157 -1.95 -16.86 5.99
CA ARG A 157 -2.52 -17.38 7.25
C ARG A 157 -1.51 -18.22 8.05
N VAL A 158 -0.75 -19.08 7.38
CA VAL A 158 0.23 -19.95 8.05
C VAL A 158 1.32 -19.14 8.74
N HIS A 159 1.75 -18.03 8.14
CA HIS A 159 2.79 -17.17 8.72
C HIS A 159 2.28 -16.20 9.79
N ALA A 160 0.97 -16.04 9.96
CA ALA A 160 0.40 -15.02 10.84
C ALA A 160 0.27 -15.42 12.32
N ASP A 161 0.95 -16.46 12.75
CA ASP A 161 1.18 -16.76 14.18
C ASP A 161 2.26 -15.84 14.77
N GLU A 162 3.08 -15.23 13.90
CA GLU A 162 4.03 -14.17 14.22
C GLU A 162 3.83 -12.96 13.31
N SER A 163 4.30 -11.80 13.76
CA SER A 163 4.32 -10.62 12.89
C SER A 163 5.33 -10.83 11.76
N PHE A 164 4.94 -10.56 10.52
CA PHE A 164 5.78 -10.74 9.35
C PHE A 164 5.70 -9.57 8.37
N TYR A 165 6.67 -9.48 7.48
CA TYR A 165 6.71 -8.58 6.34
C TYR A 165 6.73 -9.37 5.03
N ALA A 166 6.05 -8.87 4.01
CA ALA A 166 6.16 -9.43 2.67
C ALA A 166 7.51 -8.98 2.06
N HIS A 167 8.37 -9.93 1.72
CA HIS A 167 9.59 -9.62 0.96
C HIS A 167 9.21 -9.06 -0.42
N PRO A 168 10.02 -8.18 -1.05
CA PRO A 168 9.71 -7.64 -2.39
C PRO A 168 9.44 -8.73 -3.44
N THR A 169 10.17 -9.85 -3.42
CA THR A 169 9.89 -11.01 -4.30
C THR A 169 8.52 -11.65 -4.03
N TYR A 170 8.07 -11.65 -2.78
CA TYR A 170 6.71 -12.10 -2.44
C TYR A 170 5.65 -11.10 -2.91
N LEU A 171 5.91 -9.79 -2.81
CA LEU A 171 5.03 -8.77 -3.39
C LEU A 171 4.89 -8.96 -4.90
N GLN A 172 5.98 -9.31 -5.61
CA GLN A 172 5.95 -9.65 -7.02
C GLN A 172 5.04 -10.87 -7.30
N GLN A 173 5.11 -11.92 -6.49
CA GLN A 173 4.20 -13.05 -6.59
C GLN A 173 2.73 -12.63 -6.35
N LEU A 174 2.47 -11.80 -5.33
CA LEU A 174 1.12 -11.31 -5.02
C LEU A 174 0.50 -10.51 -6.17
N ILE A 175 1.26 -9.62 -6.80
CA ILE A 175 0.72 -8.80 -7.91
C ILE A 175 0.52 -9.61 -9.20
N SER A 176 1.29 -10.67 -9.39
CA SER A 176 1.24 -11.54 -10.57
C SER A 176 0.09 -12.53 -10.53
N ILE A 177 -0.43 -12.87 -9.33
CA ILE A 177 -1.51 -13.85 -9.19
C ILE A 177 -2.81 -13.38 -9.84
N LYS A 178 -3.53 -14.31 -10.48
CA LYS A 178 -4.85 -13.99 -11.04
C LYS A 178 -5.83 -13.64 -9.92
N LYS A 179 -6.42 -12.44 -10.02
CA LYS A 179 -7.39 -11.94 -9.05
C LYS A 179 -8.72 -12.66 -9.22
N PRO A 180 -9.45 -12.99 -8.14
CA PRO A 180 -10.75 -13.60 -8.24
C PRO A 180 -11.76 -12.59 -8.80
N GLU A 181 -12.61 -13.01 -9.72
CA GLU A 181 -13.72 -12.19 -10.23
C GLU A 181 -14.83 -12.05 -9.19
N ARG A 182 -15.07 -13.12 -8.44
CA ARG A 182 -16.04 -13.20 -7.35
C ARG A 182 -15.46 -14.01 -6.19
N LEU A 183 -15.88 -13.68 -4.98
CA LEU A 183 -15.62 -14.54 -3.82
C LEU A 183 -16.56 -15.74 -3.87
N ASN A 184 -16.00 -16.94 -3.93
CA ASN A 184 -16.72 -18.19 -3.80
C ASN A 184 -16.72 -18.68 -2.33
N LYS A 185 -17.48 -19.73 -2.03
CA LYS A 185 -17.60 -20.29 -0.68
C LYS A 185 -16.26 -20.68 -0.05
N THR A 186 -15.31 -21.18 -0.85
CA THR A 186 -13.97 -21.54 -0.38
C THR A 186 -13.18 -20.29 0.05
N LEU A 187 -13.16 -19.25 -0.78
CA LEU A 187 -12.50 -17.99 -0.45
C LEU A 187 -13.10 -17.35 0.80
N TYR A 188 -14.43 -17.30 0.93
CA TYR A 188 -15.08 -16.80 2.14
C TYR A 188 -14.66 -17.55 3.39
N ARG A 189 -14.60 -18.88 3.34
CA ARG A 189 -14.14 -19.71 4.47
C ARG A 189 -12.68 -19.39 4.81
N THR A 190 -11.80 -19.32 3.80
CA THR A 190 -10.39 -18.99 4.03
C THR A 190 -10.25 -17.59 4.63
N ILE A 191 -10.92 -16.58 4.07
CA ILE A 191 -10.88 -15.19 4.58
C ILE A 191 -11.34 -15.13 6.04
N ARG A 192 -12.44 -15.82 6.39
CA ARG A 192 -12.89 -15.89 7.78
C ARG A 192 -11.78 -16.40 8.70
N THR A 193 -11.03 -17.42 8.28
CA THR A 193 -9.95 -17.98 9.12
C THR A 193 -8.74 -17.06 9.29
N LEU A 194 -8.58 -16.01 8.45
CA LEU A 194 -7.51 -15.01 8.62
C LEU A 194 -7.75 -14.17 9.89
N LEU A 195 -9.00 -13.86 10.23
CA LEU A 195 -9.38 -13.03 11.38
C LEU A 195 -9.05 -13.70 12.73
N TYR A 196 -8.96 -15.03 12.75
CA TYR A 196 -8.60 -15.77 13.96
C TYR A 196 -7.10 -15.75 14.27
N LYS A 197 -6.28 -15.26 13.32
CA LYS A 197 -4.84 -15.20 13.51
C LYS A 197 -4.43 -14.04 14.41
N PRO A 198 -3.44 -14.23 15.31
CA PRO A 198 -2.97 -13.16 16.19
C PRO A 198 -2.46 -11.95 15.41
N HIS A 199 -1.72 -12.18 14.30
CA HIS A 199 -1.17 -11.13 13.45
C HIS A 199 -1.92 -10.93 12.13
N CYS A 200 -3.24 -10.81 12.19
CA CYS A 200 -4.12 -10.51 11.04
C CYS A 200 -3.72 -9.18 10.34
N TYR A 201 -3.23 -8.20 11.09
CA TYR A 201 -2.68 -6.97 10.55
C TYR A 201 -1.57 -7.23 9.51
N SER A 202 -0.63 -8.15 9.77
CA SER A 202 0.45 -8.49 8.83
C SER A 202 -0.09 -9.03 7.51
N ILE A 203 -1.17 -9.84 7.55
CA ILE A 203 -1.88 -10.33 6.36
C ILE A 203 -2.47 -9.16 5.57
N PHE A 204 -3.27 -8.33 6.22
CA PHE A 204 -3.98 -7.24 5.55
C PHE A 204 -3.03 -6.15 5.06
N ARG A 205 -1.94 -5.91 5.76
CA ARG A 205 -0.84 -5.04 5.31
C ARG A 205 -0.22 -5.56 4.01
N ALA A 206 0.13 -6.84 3.92
CA ALA A 206 0.70 -7.45 2.70
C ALA A 206 -0.28 -7.35 1.52
N LEU A 207 -1.56 -7.66 1.74
CA LEU A 207 -2.61 -7.55 0.73
C LEU A 207 -2.86 -6.10 0.30
N SER A 208 -2.78 -5.14 1.22
CA SER A 208 -2.90 -3.71 0.91
C SER A 208 -1.74 -3.23 0.05
N TYR A 209 -0.49 -3.58 0.39
CA TYR A 209 0.69 -3.23 -0.43
C TYR A 209 0.58 -3.78 -1.85
N ALA A 210 0.14 -5.02 -2.02
CA ALA A 210 -0.06 -5.65 -3.33
C ALA A 210 -1.37 -5.20 -4.02
N LYS A 211 -2.14 -4.28 -3.44
CA LYS A 211 -3.46 -3.82 -3.92
C LYS A 211 -4.50 -4.94 -4.05
N LEU A 212 -4.38 -5.98 -3.23
CA LEU A 212 -5.25 -7.15 -3.23
C LEU A 212 -6.36 -7.10 -2.17
N LEU A 213 -6.28 -6.18 -1.21
CA LEU A 213 -7.23 -6.09 -0.11
C LEU A 213 -8.69 -5.98 -0.57
N ARG A 214 -8.94 -5.21 -1.65
CA ARG A 214 -10.27 -5.06 -2.27
C ARG A 214 -10.88 -6.36 -2.83
N TYR A 215 -10.05 -7.36 -3.09
CA TYR A 215 -10.49 -8.68 -3.56
C TYR A 215 -10.67 -9.67 -2.42
N THR A 216 -10.19 -9.33 -1.22
CA THR A 216 -10.32 -10.13 -0.02
C THR A 216 -11.52 -9.70 0.80
N ILE A 217 -11.68 -8.38 1.00
CA ILE A 217 -12.78 -7.77 1.74
C ILE A 217 -13.46 -6.74 0.83
N PRO A 218 -14.49 -7.15 0.05
CA PRO A 218 -15.10 -6.30 -0.97
C PRO A 218 -15.58 -4.92 -0.49
N PRO A 219 -16.17 -4.75 0.71
CA PRO A 219 -16.59 -3.45 1.21
C PRO A 219 -15.47 -2.40 1.19
N ILE A 220 -14.23 -2.79 1.52
CA ILE A 220 -13.07 -1.88 1.55
C ILE A 220 -12.76 -1.22 0.18
N LYS A 221 -13.26 -1.80 -0.93
CA LYS A 221 -13.03 -1.28 -2.29
C LYS A 221 -13.46 0.16 -2.44
N GLN A 222 -14.51 0.58 -1.77
CA GLN A 222 -15.05 1.93 -1.87
C GLN A 222 -14.14 2.97 -1.20
N VAL A 223 -13.47 2.57 -0.14
CA VAL A 223 -12.66 3.44 0.72
C VAL A 223 -11.15 3.30 0.51
N VAL A 224 -10.69 2.40 -0.38
CA VAL A 224 -9.26 2.32 -0.74
C VAL A 224 -8.79 3.66 -1.30
N ASP A 225 -7.69 4.17 -0.73
CA ASP A 225 -7.09 5.47 -1.07
C ASP A 225 -8.02 6.67 -0.83
N LEU A 226 -9.15 6.51 -0.12
CA LEU A 226 -10.14 7.55 0.10
C LEU A 226 -9.66 8.52 1.19
N PRO A 227 -9.49 9.82 0.87
CA PRO A 227 -9.15 10.82 1.87
C PRO A 227 -10.38 11.22 2.69
N GLN A 228 -10.15 11.68 3.93
CA GLN A 228 -11.15 12.32 4.80
C GLN A 228 -10.73 13.76 5.09
N PHE A 229 -11.49 14.74 4.58
CA PHE A 229 -11.17 16.17 4.69
C PHE A 229 -11.84 16.84 5.92
N ASP A 230 -11.71 16.23 7.08
CA ASP A 230 -12.33 16.72 8.31
C ASP A 230 -11.33 17.36 9.31
N GLY A 231 -10.04 17.38 8.98
CA GLY A 231 -8.97 17.95 9.82
C GLY A 231 -8.54 17.07 10.99
N TYR A 232 -9.22 15.95 11.27
CA TYR A 232 -8.89 15.04 12.36
C TYR A 232 -8.14 13.81 11.87
N HIS A 233 -8.52 13.28 10.70
CA HIS A 233 -7.90 12.10 10.14
C HIS A 233 -6.59 12.43 9.42
N GLN A 234 -5.53 11.73 9.80
CA GLN A 234 -4.19 11.90 9.20
C GLN A 234 -3.96 10.97 8.01
N TYR A 235 -4.78 9.92 7.85
CA TYR A 235 -4.61 8.86 6.87
C TYR A 235 -5.85 8.68 6.02
N ALA A 236 -5.68 8.13 4.79
CA ALA A 236 -6.79 7.60 4.02
C ALA A 236 -7.50 6.48 4.79
N VAL A 237 -8.81 6.30 4.56
CA VAL A 237 -9.67 5.38 5.33
C VAL A 237 -9.10 3.96 5.40
N ASP A 238 -8.61 3.41 4.29
CA ASP A 238 -8.02 2.07 4.25
C ASP A 238 -6.74 1.94 5.11
N ILE A 239 -5.94 2.99 5.20
CA ILE A 239 -4.74 3.02 6.05
C ILE A 239 -5.13 3.24 7.50
N HIS A 240 -6.13 4.08 7.78
CA HIS A 240 -6.69 4.25 9.11
C HIS A 240 -7.21 2.91 9.66
N SER A 241 -8.04 2.21 8.90
CA SER A 241 -8.55 0.87 9.26
C SER A 241 -7.43 -0.13 9.56
N LEU A 242 -6.36 -0.13 8.76
CA LEU A 242 -5.17 -0.96 9.03
C LEU A 242 -4.46 -0.56 10.33
N ASN A 243 -4.33 0.73 10.60
CA ASN A 243 -3.71 1.20 11.85
C ASN A 243 -4.56 0.83 13.07
N CYS A 244 -5.89 0.94 13.00
CA CYS A 244 -6.79 0.51 14.06
C CYS A 244 -6.64 -0.98 14.35
N LEU A 245 -6.54 -1.82 13.30
CA LEU A 245 -6.27 -3.25 13.46
C LEU A 245 -4.90 -3.52 14.09
N TYR A 246 -3.87 -2.73 13.72
CA TYR A 246 -2.56 -2.81 14.33
C TYR A 246 -2.61 -2.54 15.83
N HIS A 247 -3.27 -1.44 16.25
CA HIS A 247 -3.40 -1.08 17.67
C HIS A 247 -4.23 -2.11 18.45
N LEU A 248 -5.24 -2.71 17.83
CA LEU A 248 -6.01 -3.79 18.46
C LEU A 248 -5.17 -5.06 18.70
N GLU A 249 -4.15 -5.31 17.88
CA GLU A 249 -3.21 -6.43 18.07
C GLU A 249 -2.00 -6.08 18.93
N HIS A 250 -1.84 -4.79 19.32
CA HIS A 250 -0.73 -4.27 20.13
C HIS A 250 -1.30 -3.36 21.25
N ILE A 251 -2.12 -3.94 22.10
CA ILE A 251 -2.77 -3.22 23.21
C ILE A 251 -1.73 -2.98 24.32
N GLU A 252 -1.48 -1.70 24.63
CA GLU A 252 -0.52 -1.28 25.68
C GLU A 252 -1.23 -1.01 27.02
N ASP A 253 -2.52 -0.66 27.01
CA ASP A 253 -3.31 -0.40 28.22
C ASP A 253 -3.71 -1.72 28.89
N ASN A 254 -3.33 -1.90 30.16
CA ASN A 254 -3.55 -3.12 30.92
C ASN A 254 -5.04 -3.46 31.15
N PHE A 255 -5.89 -2.44 31.29
CA PHE A 255 -7.33 -2.66 31.49
C PHE A 255 -7.97 -3.17 30.19
N ILE A 256 -7.66 -2.52 29.07
CA ILE A 256 -8.14 -2.94 27.74
C ILE A 256 -7.58 -4.32 27.38
N LEU A 257 -6.32 -4.60 27.72
CA LEU A 257 -5.70 -5.91 27.50
C LEU A 257 -6.45 -7.02 28.27
N THR A 258 -6.80 -6.77 29.53
CA THR A 258 -7.59 -7.73 30.34
C THR A 258 -8.95 -8.01 29.70
N LEU A 259 -9.64 -6.98 29.21
CA LEU A 259 -10.90 -7.15 28.49
C LEU A 259 -10.73 -7.96 27.21
N TRP A 260 -9.68 -7.66 26.44
CA TRP A 260 -9.32 -8.39 25.22
C TRP A 260 -9.02 -9.86 25.50
N GLU A 261 -8.24 -10.16 26.53
CA GLU A 261 -7.90 -11.53 26.91
C GLU A 261 -9.11 -12.35 27.34
N GLY A 262 -10.10 -11.71 27.97
CA GLY A 262 -11.36 -12.33 28.35
C GLY A 262 -12.29 -12.72 27.20
N LEU A 263 -12.06 -12.19 25.97
CA LEU A 263 -12.86 -12.54 24.80
C LEU A 263 -12.52 -13.93 24.27
N SER A 264 -13.54 -14.65 23.81
CA SER A 264 -13.38 -15.87 23.03
C SER A 264 -12.71 -15.59 21.66
N ASN A 265 -12.21 -16.62 21.02
CA ASN A 265 -11.60 -16.48 19.68
C ASN A 265 -12.61 -15.97 18.62
N ASP A 266 -13.88 -16.35 18.73
CA ASP A 266 -14.94 -15.86 17.83
C ASP A 266 -15.20 -14.36 18.05
N GLU A 267 -15.27 -13.91 19.29
CA GLU A 267 -15.43 -12.49 19.63
C GLU A 267 -14.22 -11.66 19.19
N LYS A 268 -13.00 -12.14 19.40
CA LYS A 268 -11.77 -11.50 18.90
C LYS A 268 -11.79 -11.36 17.39
N ALA A 269 -12.15 -12.42 16.65
CA ALA A 269 -12.24 -12.39 15.20
C ALA A 269 -13.32 -11.41 14.71
N MET A 270 -14.48 -11.37 15.39
CA MET A 270 -15.55 -10.43 15.09
C MET A 270 -15.13 -9.00 15.37
N LEU A 271 -14.50 -8.73 16.52
CA LEU A 271 -14.01 -7.39 16.87
C LEU A 271 -12.96 -6.88 15.88
N LYS A 272 -12.03 -7.73 15.42
CA LYS A 272 -11.08 -7.39 14.36
C LYS A 272 -11.81 -6.96 13.08
N LEU A 273 -12.86 -7.66 12.68
CA LEU A 273 -13.63 -7.31 11.49
C LEU A 273 -14.38 -5.98 11.69
N VAL A 274 -15.01 -5.78 12.84
CA VAL A 274 -15.74 -4.54 13.18
C VAL A 274 -14.77 -3.35 13.16
N VAL A 275 -13.64 -3.46 13.87
CA VAL A 275 -12.60 -2.40 13.89
C VAL A 275 -12.04 -2.11 12.51
N PHE A 276 -11.87 -3.15 11.67
CA PHE A 276 -11.36 -2.96 10.31
C PHE A 276 -12.37 -2.30 9.38
N LEU A 277 -13.67 -2.42 9.63
CA LEU A 277 -14.74 -1.92 8.76
C LEU A 277 -15.55 -0.75 9.35
N HIS A 278 -15.16 -0.19 10.49
CA HIS A 278 -15.98 0.81 11.20
C HIS A 278 -16.24 2.10 10.41
N ASP A 279 -15.34 2.46 9.48
CA ASP A 279 -15.42 3.64 8.59
C ASP A 279 -15.76 3.27 7.12
N VAL A 280 -16.22 2.05 6.86
CA VAL A 280 -16.48 1.55 5.48
C VAL A 280 -17.96 1.64 5.10
#